data_027195c8f279e41fb6a90dc3f96bde3a
#
_entry.id   027195c8f279e41fb6a90dc3f96bde3a
#
_cell.length_a   1.000
_cell.length_b   1.000
_cell.length_c   1.000
_cell.angle_alpha   90.00
_cell.angle_beta   90.00
_cell.angle_gamma   90.00
#
_symmetry.space_group_name_H-M   'P 1'
#
loop_
_entity.id
_entity.type
_entity.pdbx_description
1 polymer ?
#
loop_
_entity_poly.entity_id
_entity_poly.type
_entity_poly.pdbx_seq_one_letter_code
_entity_poly.pdbx_strand_id
1 'polypeptide(L)'
;MKITFLGQNGFLIESKNSTFVIDPYLSNSVEKIEPKNRRRQKIDESFLEIKPNVVVITHSHADHYDEETLDKLLESNAGATLLVPPSVFFGAKKRYPDCNCVYYRSGTSYSAGGALFTAVKAEHSDPEAIGAIISCEGKTLYFTGDTLYSERVLNSLPKEKFDAVFLPINGRGNNMNAEDAARFLKRIQARFAVPAHFGMFDDMTGKELLCDNVVIPEIYKEIEIK
;
A
#
# COMPACT_ATOMS: atom_id res chain seq x y z
N MET A 1 4.43 16.32 5.92
CA MET A 1 4.31 14.88 5.66
C MET A 1 5.16 14.54 4.46
N LYS A 2 6.02 13.51 4.56
CA LYS A 2 6.82 12.96 3.45
C LYS A 2 6.28 11.60 3.06
N ILE A 3 6.37 11.25 1.80
CA ILE A 3 5.96 9.93 1.28
C ILE A 3 7.12 9.40 0.46
N THR A 4 7.60 8.21 0.78
CA THR A 4 8.68 7.54 0.06
C THR A 4 8.16 6.24 -0.57
N PHE A 5 8.48 6.02 -1.84
CA PHE A 5 8.13 4.77 -2.53
C PHE A 5 9.16 3.69 -2.22
N LEU A 6 8.72 2.57 -1.67
CA LEU A 6 9.59 1.43 -1.33
C LEU A 6 9.67 0.37 -2.44
N GLY A 7 8.98 0.62 -3.54
CA GLY A 7 8.83 -0.34 -4.63
C GLY A 7 7.57 -1.19 -4.49
N GLN A 8 7.16 -1.87 -5.56
CA GLN A 8 5.95 -2.67 -5.67
C GLN A 8 4.69 -1.86 -5.32
N ASN A 9 4.07 -2.13 -4.20
CA ASN A 9 2.98 -1.33 -3.63
C ASN A 9 3.35 -0.77 -2.23
N GLY A 10 4.65 -0.76 -1.92
CA GLY A 10 5.19 -0.34 -0.64
C GLY A 10 5.38 1.16 -0.53
N PHE A 11 4.90 1.76 0.56
CA PHE A 11 5.07 3.19 0.83
C PHE A 11 5.40 3.44 2.29
N LEU A 12 6.35 4.35 2.51
CA LEU A 12 6.65 4.93 3.82
C LEU A 12 6.04 6.32 3.89
N ILE A 13 5.34 6.63 4.96
CA ILE A 13 4.77 7.94 5.25
C ILE A 13 5.33 8.43 6.58
N GLU A 14 6.02 9.56 6.54
CA GLU A 14 6.55 10.24 7.71
C GLU A 14 5.74 11.52 7.96
N SER A 15 4.95 11.51 9.02
CA SER A 15 4.24 12.68 9.54
C SER A 15 5.07 13.36 10.64
N LYS A 16 4.61 14.50 11.15
CA LYS A 16 5.30 15.23 12.23
C LYS A 16 5.52 14.37 13.49
N ASN A 17 4.62 13.43 13.77
CA ASN A 17 4.60 12.71 15.05
C ASN A 17 4.63 11.19 14.90
N SER A 18 4.57 10.67 13.67
CA SER A 18 4.40 9.24 13.45
C SER A 18 4.89 8.80 12.09
N THR A 19 5.29 7.55 12.03
CA THR A 19 5.74 6.87 10.81
C THR A 19 4.78 5.74 10.50
N PHE A 20 4.32 5.68 9.25
CA PHE A 20 3.41 4.66 8.75
C PHE A 20 4.05 3.94 7.58
N VAL A 21 3.80 2.65 7.46
CA VAL A 21 4.26 1.87 6.31
C VAL A 21 3.07 1.09 5.74
N ILE A 22 2.93 1.10 4.44
CA ILE A 22 1.90 0.38 3.71
C ILE A 22 2.59 -0.69 2.87
N ASP A 23 2.12 -1.94 2.92
CA ASP A 23 2.55 -3.08 2.11
C ASP A 23 4.08 -3.17 1.89
N PRO A 24 4.91 -3.16 2.95
CA PRO A 24 6.35 -3.13 2.81
C PRO A 24 6.86 -4.46 2.25
N TYR A 25 7.47 -4.43 1.06
CA TYR A 25 8.13 -5.57 0.44
C TYR A 25 9.62 -5.27 0.22
N LEU A 26 10.46 -5.64 1.17
CA LEU A 26 11.91 -5.40 1.21
C LEU A 26 12.70 -6.71 1.40
N SER A 27 12.20 -7.80 0.82
CA SER A 27 12.85 -9.11 0.81
C SER A 27 12.85 -9.73 -0.59
N ASN A 28 13.28 -10.99 -0.66
CA ASN A 28 13.18 -11.82 -1.86
C ASN A 28 12.20 -12.99 -1.65
N SER A 29 11.21 -12.84 -0.76
CA SER A 29 10.27 -13.92 -0.39
C SER A 29 9.46 -14.43 -1.58
N VAL A 30 9.03 -13.54 -2.48
CA VAL A 30 8.27 -13.89 -3.69
C VAL A 30 9.07 -14.81 -4.62
N GLU A 31 10.36 -14.56 -4.81
CA GLU A 31 11.22 -15.41 -5.64
C GLU A 31 11.28 -16.86 -5.14
N LYS A 32 11.15 -17.07 -3.81
CA LYS A 32 11.15 -18.41 -3.20
C LYS A 32 9.88 -19.20 -3.51
N ILE A 33 8.77 -18.49 -3.74
CA ILE A 33 7.46 -19.07 -4.03
C ILE A 33 7.22 -19.14 -5.54
N GLU A 34 7.57 -18.07 -6.24
CA GLU A 34 7.43 -17.91 -7.69
C GLU A 34 8.74 -17.44 -8.31
N PRO A 35 9.68 -18.33 -8.67
CA PRO A 35 11.01 -17.97 -9.16
C PRO A 35 11.03 -17.07 -10.41
N LYS A 36 9.95 -17.07 -11.21
CA LYS A 36 9.78 -16.17 -12.37
C LYS A 36 9.59 -14.70 -11.98
N ASN A 37 9.11 -14.44 -10.77
CA ASN A 37 8.89 -13.12 -10.20
C ASN A 37 10.08 -12.70 -9.32
N ARG A 38 11.26 -12.79 -9.89
CA ARG A 38 12.48 -12.32 -9.25
C ARG A 38 12.47 -10.81 -9.10
N ARG A 39 12.82 -10.35 -7.89
CA ARG A 39 13.01 -8.92 -7.61
C ARG A 39 14.10 -8.32 -8.50
N ARG A 40 13.81 -7.25 -9.22
CA ARG A 40 14.75 -6.55 -10.11
C ARG A 40 15.43 -5.37 -9.44
N GLN A 41 14.86 -4.86 -8.37
CA GLN A 41 15.37 -3.70 -7.64
C GLN A 41 16.20 -4.14 -6.43
N LYS A 42 17.38 -3.55 -6.27
CA LYS A 42 18.20 -3.81 -5.08
C LYS A 42 17.49 -3.32 -3.82
N ILE A 43 17.53 -4.11 -2.75
CA ILE A 43 16.98 -3.71 -1.45
C ILE A 43 17.92 -2.67 -0.83
N ASP A 44 17.34 -1.56 -0.39
CA ASP A 44 18.01 -0.62 0.50
C ASP A 44 17.69 -1.01 1.95
N GLU A 45 18.66 -1.64 2.61
CA GLU A 45 18.49 -2.22 3.95
C GLU A 45 18.22 -1.16 5.02
N SER A 46 18.56 0.12 4.76
CA SER A 46 18.27 1.21 5.72
C SER A 46 16.77 1.35 6.02
N PHE A 47 15.91 0.98 5.07
CA PHE A 47 14.46 0.97 5.27
C PHE A 47 13.96 -0.19 6.17
N LEU A 48 14.78 -1.21 6.41
CA LEU A 48 14.47 -2.29 7.36
C LEU A 48 14.73 -1.88 8.83
N GLU A 49 15.46 -0.79 9.05
CA GLU A 49 15.76 -0.26 10.39
C GLU A 49 14.66 0.70 10.91
N ILE A 50 13.69 1.03 10.06
CA ILE A 50 12.58 1.90 10.43
C ILE A 50 11.71 1.22 11.49
N LYS A 51 11.26 2.03 12.46
CA LYS A 51 10.31 1.58 13.50
C LYS A 51 8.95 2.25 13.27
N PRO A 52 8.09 1.70 12.41
CA PRO A 52 6.80 2.30 12.11
C PRO A 52 5.87 2.24 13.33
N ASN A 53 5.11 3.32 13.55
CA ASN A 53 4.04 3.32 14.55
C ASN A 53 2.83 2.52 14.06
N VAL A 54 2.57 2.56 12.75
CA VAL A 54 1.49 1.81 12.11
C VAL A 54 1.99 1.13 10.85
N VAL A 55 1.64 -0.14 10.72
CA VAL A 55 1.80 -0.91 9.47
C VAL A 55 0.41 -1.24 8.94
N VAL A 56 0.16 -0.94 7.68
CA VAL A 56 -1.09 -1.30 6.98
C VAL A 56 -0.77 -2.36 5.95
N ILE A 57 -1.49 -3.47 5.99
CA ILE A 57 -1.44 -4.52 4.99
C ILE A 57 -2.77 -4.55 4.26
N THR A 58 -2.71 -4.51 2.93
CA THR A 58 -3.93 -4.48 2.10
C THR A 58 -4.49 -5.87 1.83
N HIS A 59 -3.65 -6.88 1.67
CA HIS A 59 -4.08 -8.27 1.40
C HIS A 59 -2.96 -9.28 1.66
N SER A 60 -3.24 -10.57 1.44
CA SER A 60 -2.42 -11.70 1.88
C SER A 60 -1.28 -12.12 0.96
N HIS A 61 -1.11 -11.51 -0.22
CA HIS A 61 -0.01 -11.90 -1.12
C HIS A 61 1.36 -11.53 -0.56
N ALA A 62 2.37 -12.34 -0.90
CA ALA A 62 3.72 -12.25 -0.33
C ALA A 62 4.48 -10.97 -0.67
N ASP A 63 4.10 -10.24 -1.72
CA ASP A 63 4.65 -8.94 -2.07
C ASP A 63 3.93 -7.75 -1.39
N HIS A 64 2.98 -8.05 -0.46
CA HIS A 64 2.26 -7.10 0.41
C HIS A 64 2.37 -7.51 1.89
N TYR A 65 1.96 -8.75 2.22
CA TYR A 65 2.18 -9.34 3.53
C TYR A 65 3.50 -10.13 3.52
N ASP A 66 4.61 -9.40 3.45
CA ASP A 66 5.96 -9.97 3.43
C ASP A 66 6.47 -10.19 4.85
N GLU A 67 6.34 -11.43 5.34
CA GLU A 67 6.75 -11.80 6.71
C GLU A 67 8.24 -11.54 6.96
N GLU A 68 9.12 -11.69 5.94
CA GLU A 68 10.56 -11.45 6.11
C GLU A 68 10.87 -9.97 6.36
N THR A 69 10.16 -9.06 5.68
CA THR A 69 10.26 -7.62 5.92
C THR A 69 9.62 -7.24 7.26
N LEU A 70 8.42 -7.77 7.54
CA LEU A 70 7.71 -7.46 8.79
C LEU A 70 8.48 -7.93 10.02
N ASP A 71 9.13 -9.10 9.98
CA ASP A 71 9.98 -9.58 11.05
C ASP A 71 11.07 -8.56 11.40
N LYS A 72 11.72 -7.97 10.39
CA LYS A 72 12.76 -6.94 10.60
C LYS A 72 12.20 -5.63 11.16
N LEU A 73 11.11 -5.13 10.58
CA LEU A 73 10.50 -3.87 11.02
C LEU A 73 9.91 -3.94 12.43
N LEU A 74 9.53 -5.14 12.88
CA LEU A 74 8.82 -5.35 14.15
C LEU A 74 9.67 -6.01 15.24
N GLU A 75 10.86 -6.54 14.91
CA GLU A 75 11.76 -7.25 15.85
C GLU A 75 12.04 -6.48 17.16
N SER A 76 12.14 -5.17 17.10
CA SER A 76 12.39 -4.31 18.27
C SER A 76 11.35 -3.19 18.39
N ASN A 77 10.15 -3.42 17.89
CA ASN A 77 9.12 -2.41 17.78
C ASN A 77 7.81 -2.84 18.45
N ALA A 78 7.92 -3.32 19.68
CA ALA A 78 6.78 -3.68 20.52
C ALA A 78 5.80 -2.50 20.63
N GLY A 79 4.51 -2.78 20.50
CA GLY A 79 3.45 -1.77 20.54
C GLY A 79 3.14 -1.10 19.20
N ALA A 80 3.83 -1.45 18.11
CA ALA A 80 3.39 -1.05 16.77
C ALA A 80 1.96 -1.53 16.50
N THR A 81 1.17 -0.73 15.79
CA THR A 81 -0.18 -1.12 15.37
C THR A 81 -0.10 -1.75 13.97
N LEU A 82 -0.63 -2.97 13.84
CA LEU A 82 -0.80 -3.67 12.56
C LEU A 82 -2.27 -3.64 12.16
N LEU A 83 -2.59 -2.87 11.12
CA LEU A 83 -3.89 -2.86 10.48
C LEU A 83 -3.87 -3.90 9.36
N VAL A 84 -4.48 -5.06 9.59
CA VAL A 84 -4.37 -6.21 8.69
C VAL A 84 -5.75 -6.76 8.30
N PRO A 85 -5.93 -7.18 7.03
CA PRO A 85 -7.19 -7.74 6.58
C PRO A 85 -7.50 -9.08 7.26
N PRO A 86 -8.77 -9.51 7.25
CA PRO A 86 -9.19 -10.78 7.86
C PRO A 86 -8.38 -11.99 7.43
N SER A 87 -7.95 -12.03 6.16
CA SER A 87 -7.19 -13.13 5.56
C SER A 87 -5.87 -13.44 6.28
N VAL A 88 -5.20 -12.42 6.85
CA VAL A 88 -3.92 -12.60 7.56
C VAL A 88 -3.99 -12.31 9.07
N PHE A 89 -5.12 -11.83 9.58
CA PHE A 89 -5.24 -11.35 10.96
C PHE A 89 -4.78 -12.35 12.02
N PHE A 90 -5.26 -13.60 11.97
CA PHE A 90 -4.92 -14.60 12.99
C PHE A 90 -3.46 -15.03 12.91
N GLY A 91 -2.89 -15.11 11.70
CA GLY A 91 -1.47 -15.36 11.45
C GLY A 91 -0.60 -14.24 12.01
N ALA A 92 -0.91 -13.01 11.66
CA ALA A 92 -0.22 -11.82 12.14
C ALA A 92 -0.25 -11.68 13.67
N LYS A 93 -1.42 -11.86 14.27
CA LYS A 93 -1.59 -11.81 15.74
C LYS A 93 -0.79 -12.88 16.46
N LYS A 94 -0.66 -14.07 15.87
CA LYS A 94 0.16 -15.16 16.44
C LYS A 94 1.66 -14.88 16.28
N ARG A 95 2.08 -14.33 15.14
CA ARG A 95 3.48 -14.07 14.81
C ARG A 95 4.04 -12.84 15.54
N TYR A 96 3.22 -11.80 15.72
CA TYR A 96 3.59 -10.52 16.33
C TYR A 96 2.76 -10.25 17.60
N PRO A 97 2.92 -11.06 18.66
CA PRO A 97 2.07 -11.00 19.86
C PRO A 97 2.22 -9.69 20.63
N ASP A 98 3.37 -9.02 20.52
CA ASP A 98 3.69 -7.75 21.19
C ASP A 98 3.16 -6.52 20.42
N CYS A 99 2.62 -6.73 19.24
CA CYS A 99 2.02 -5.68 18.41
C CYS A 99 0.51 -5.60 18.64
N ASN A 100 -0.04 -4.41 18.47
CA ASN A 100 -1.49 -4.18 18.47
C ASN A 100 -2.09 -4.58 17.10
N CYS A 101 -2.45 -5.85 16.92
CA CYS A 101 -3.08 -6.32 15.68
C CYS A 101 -4.56 -5.95 15.66
N VAL A 102 -4.96 -5.19 14.66
CA VAL A 102 -6.33 -4.73 14.42
C VAL A 102 -6.94 -5.49 13.25
N TYR A 103 -8.13 -6.06 13.47
CA TYR A 103 -8.94 -6.69 12.43
C TYR A 103 -9.51 -5.61 11.51
N TYR A 104 -8.79 -5.33 10.42
CA TYR A 104 -8.99 -4.15 9.57
C TYR A 104 -9.62 -4.57 8.25
N ARG A 105 -10.95 -4.44 8.15
CA ARG A 105 -11.75 -4.81 6.98
C ARG A 105 -12.46 -3.60 6.40
N SER A 106 -12.93 -3.71 5.17
CA SER A 106 -13.71 -2.65 4.52
C SER A 106 -14.84 -2.13 5.42
N GLY A 107 -14.92 -0.81 5.55
CA GLY A 107 -15.83 -0.10 6.46
C GLY A 107 -15.29 0.11 7.87
N THR A 108 -14.08 -0.38 8.20
CA THR A 108 -13.42 -0.10 9.49
C THR A 108 -12.62 1.19 9.40
N SER A 109 -12.70 2.01 10.46
CA SER A 109 -11.81 3.16 10.65
C SER A 109 -11.04 3.01 11.96
N TYR A 110 -9.77 3.40 11.94
CA TYR A 110 -8.88 3.33 13.09
C TYR A 110 -8.03 4.61 13.19
N SER A 111 -7.91 5.17 14.38
CA SER A 111 -7.11 6.38 14.63
C SER A 111 -5.84 6.02 15.37
N ALA A 112 -4.69 6.35 14.81
CA ALA A 112 -3.40 6.18 15.46
C ALA A 112 -2.39 7.22 14.93
N GLY A 113 -1.44 7.63 15.75
CA GLY A 113 -0.32 8.48 15.34
C GLY A 113 -0.74 9.84 14.74
N GLY A 114 -1.91 10.37 15.11
CA GLY A 114 -2.44 11.61 14.55
C GLY A 114 -3.04 11.46 13.14
N ALA A 115 -3.27 10.24 12.68
CA ALA A 115 -3.92 9.92 11.42
C ALA A 115 -5.19 9.10 11.63
N LEU A 116 -6.12 9.21 10.68
CA LEU A 116 -7.28 8.34 10.53
C LEU A 116 -7.06 7.42 9.33
N PHE A 117 -7.15 6.12 9.58
CA PHE A 117 -7.04 5.06 8.58
C PHE A 117 -8.43 4.49 8.34
N THR A 118 -8.92 4.52 7.12
CA THR A 118 -10.22 3.97 6.73
C THR A 118 -10.03 2.90 5.67
N ALA A 119 -10.45 1.67 5.99
CA ALA A 119 -10.44 0.56 5.03
C ALA A 119 -11.63 0.68 4.08
N VAL A 120 -11.36 0.62 2.80
CA VAL A 120 -12.36 0.58 1.73
C VAL A 120 -12.26 -0.73 0.97
N LYS A 121 -13.24 -1.01 0.12
CA LYS A 121 -13.27 -2.24 -0.65
C LYS A 121 -12.19 -2.25 -1.72
N ALA A 122 -11.51 -3.37 -1.86
CA ALA A 122 -10.76 -3.74 -3.07
C ALA A 122 -11.43 -4.96 -3.74
N GLU A 123 -11.16 -5.19 -5.01
CA GLU A 123 -11.65 -6.37 -5.76
C GLU A 123 -10.45 -7.10 -6.34
N HIS A 124 -10.07 -8.17 -5.65
CA HIS A 124 -8.82 -8.89 -5.90
C HIS A 124 -9.02 -10.39 -5.68
N SER A 125 -7.96 -11.20 -5.92
CA SER A 125 -8.00 -12.65 -5.68
C SER A 125 -8.08 -13.03 -4.19
N ASP A 126 -7.56 -12.19 -3.29
CA ASP A 126 -7.90 -12.25 -1.87
C ASP A 126 -9.28 -11.60 -1.66
N PRO A 127 -10.32 -12.37 -1.28
CA PRO A 127 -11.68 -11.83 -1.12
C PRO A 127 -11.81 -10.80 0.02
N GLU A 128 -10.83 -10.77 0.93
CA GLU A 128 -10.77 -9.84 2.05
C GLU A 128 -9.81 -8.65 1.80
N ALA A 129 -9.33 -8.52 0.55
CA ALA A 129 -8.48 -7.39 0.16
C ALA A 129 -9.17 -6.05 0.39
N ILE A 130 -8.37 -5.06 0.78
CA ILE A 130 -8.81 -3.70 1.08
C ILE A 130 -7.92 -2.67 0.40
N GLY A 131 -8.46 -1.49 0.17
CA GLY A 131 -7.69 -0.28 0.03
C GLY A 131 -7.68 0.50 1.35
N ALA A 132 -6.73 1.39 1.53
CA ALA A 132 -6.59 2.22 2.72
C ALA A 132 -6.66 3.71 2.37
N ILE A 133 -7.57 4.44 2.99
CA ILE A 133 -7.60 5.90 2.95
C ILE A 133 -6.94 6.39 4.25
N ILE A 134 -5.95 7.27 4.11
CA ILE A 134 -5.21 7.83 5.24
C ILE A 134 -5.40 9.33 5.25
N SER A 135 -6.07 9.84 6.28
CA SER A 135 -6.23 11.28 6.51
C SER A 135 -5.25 11.72 7.60
N CYS A 136 -4.28 12.55 7.22
CA CYS A 136 -3.22 13.02 8.12
C CYS A 136 -2.75 14.42 7.71
N GLU A 137 -2.53 15.30 8.67
CA GLU A 137 -2.03 16.66 8.45
C GLU A 137 -2.83 17.46 7.40
N GLY A 138 -4.16 17.28 7.36
CA GLY A 138 -5.05 17.96 6.42
C GLY A 138 -4.99 17.45 4.98
N LYS A 139 -4.31 16.34 4.73
CA LYS A 139 -4.27 15.63 3.45
C LYS A 139 -5.00 14.30 3.54
N THR A 140 -5.63 13.92 2.45
CA THR A 140 -6.31 12.63 2.28
C THR A 140 -5.66 11.84 1.15
N LEU A 141 -5.02 10.73 1.51
CA LEU A 141 -4.30 9.83 0.61
C LEU A 141 -5.09 8.54 0.45
N TYR A 142 -5.21 8.03 -0.77
CA TYR A 142 -5.84 6.75 -1.02
C TYR A 142 -4.86 5.77 -1.65
N PHE A 143 -4.54 4.72 -0.93
CA PHE A 143 -3.78 3.55 -1.38
C PHE A 143 -4.79 2.48 -1.75
N THR A 144 -4.93 2.18 -3.03
CA THR A 144 -5.96 1.22 -3.47
C THR A 144 -5.65 -0.21 -3.05
N GLY A 145 -4.38 -0.52 -2.74
CA GLY A 145 -3.89 -1.88 -2.75
C GLY A 145 -4.02 -2.47 -4.15
N ASP A 146 -3.95 -3.79 -4.24
CA ASP A 146 -4.21 -4.50 -5.49
C ASP A 146 -5.71 -4.61 -5.72
N THR A 147 -6.17 -4.17 -6.87
CA THR A 147 -7.59 -4.18 -7.21
C THR A 147 -7.84 -4.10 -8.72
N LEU A 148 -8.92 -4.72 -9.16
CA LEU A 148 -9.51 -4.52 -10.47
C LEU A 148 -10.29 -3.20 -10.51
N TYR A 149 -10.50 -2.66 -11.73
CA TYR A 149 -11.53 -1.65 -11.95
C TYR A 149 -12.91 -2.26 -11.65
N SER A 150 -13.62 -1.68 -10.71
CA SER A 150 -14.93 -2.20 -10.30
C SER A 150 -15.85 -1.08 -9.81
N GLU A 151 -17.11 -1.12 -10.26
CA GLU A 151 -18.15 -0.23 -9.74
C GLU A 151 -18.41 -0.46 -8.25
N ARG A 152 -18.17 -1.66 -7.72
CA ARG A 152 -18.31 -1.94 -6.29
C ARG A 152 -17.25 -1.22 -5.48
N VAL A 153 -16.00 -1.16 -6.00
CA VAL A 153 -14.92 -0.38 -5.38
C VAL A 153 -15.28 1.10 -5.42
N LEU A 154 -15.62 1.64 -6.59
CA LEU A 154 -15.98 3.05 -6.76
C LEU A 154 -17.14 3.48 -5.84
N ASN A 155 -18.17 2.64 -5.71
CA ASN A 155 -19.33 2.93 -4.87
C ASN A 155 -19.05 2.81 -3.36
N SER A 156 -17.93 2.19 -2.96
CA SER A 156 -17.50 2.10 -1.55
C SER A 156 -16.69 3.32 -1.11
N LEU A 157 -16.21 4.12 -2.05
CA LEU A 157 -15.38 5.28 -1.75
C LEU A 157 -16.21 6.44 -1.20
N PRO A 158 -15.66 7.23 -0.26
CA PRO A 158 -16.26 8.48 0.16
C PRO A 158 -16.29 9.47 -1.01
N LYS A 159 -17.24 10.42 -0.98
CA LYS A 159 -17.38 11.47 -2.01
C LYS A 159 -16.39 12.63 -1.84
N GLU A 160 -15.38 12.46 -1.03
CA GLU A 160 -14.35 13.48 -0.80
C GLU A 160 -13.29 13.47 -1.92
N LYS A 161 -12.52 14.56 -1.96
CA LYS A 161 -11.37 14.67 -2.85
C LYS A 161 -10.16 14.03 -2.19
N PHE A 162 -9.37 13.32 -3.00
CA PHE A 162 -8.09 12.80 -2.57
C PHE A 162 -6.95 13.74 -3.00
N ASP A 163 -6.02 14.03 -2.10
CA ASP A 163 -4.79 14.74 -2.48
C ASP A 163 -3.93 13.89 -3.39
N ALA A 164 -3.84 12.58 -3.12
CA ALA A 164 -3.19 11.64 -4.02
C ALA A 164 -3.86 10.26 -3.95
N VAL A 165 -3.82 9.56 -5.09
CA VAL A 165 -4.27 8.16 -5.22
C VAL A 165 -3.10 7.33 -5.73
N PHE A 166 -2.77 6.26 -4.99
CA PHE A 166 -1.72 5.30 -5.28
C PHE A 166 -2.38 4.02 -5.76
N LEU A 167 -2.09 3.58 -6.99
CA LEU A 167 -2.86 2.52 -7.63
C LEU A 167 -2.01 1.66 -8.56
N PRO A 168 -2.32 0.32 -8.67
CA PRO A 168 -1.59 -0.57 -9.54
C PRO A 168 -1.86 -0.26 -11.01
N ILE A 169 -0.86 -0.55 -11.87
CA ILE A 169 -0.98 -0.35 -13.32
C ILE A 169 -0.50 -1.57 -14.12
N ASN A 170 -0.08 -2.64 -13.45
CA ASN A 170 0.57 -3.79 -14.09
C ASN A 170 -0.38 -4.71 -14.88
N GLY A 171 -1.70 -4.67 -14.65
CA GLY A 171 -2.68 -5.48 -15.34
C GLY A 171 -2.54 -7.00 -15.13
N ARG A 172 -1.85 -7.43 -14.06
CA ARG A 172 -1.61 -8.84 -13.74
C ARG A 172 -2.12 -9.16 -12.34
N GLY A 173 -2.40 -10.44 -12.08
CA GLY A 173 -2.80 -10.88 -10.75
C GLY A 173 -4.12 -10.25 -10.26
N ASN A 174 -5.08 -10.00 -11.16
CA ASN A 174 -6.34 -9.29 -10.85
C ASN A 174 -6.13 -7.82 -10.42
N ASN A 175 -5.22 -7.13 -11.09
CA ASN A 175 -4.99 -5.70 -10.93
C ASN A 175 -5.47 -4.90 -12.14
N MET A 176 -5.73 -3.61 -11.93
CA MET A 176 -5.92 -2.66 -13.01
C MET A 176 -4.68 -2.61 -13.90
N ASN A 177 -4.88 -2.61 -15.22
CA ASN A 177 -3.85 -2.14 -16.13
C ASN A 177 -3.86 -0.60 -16.19
N ALA A 178 -2.91 -0.01 -16.90
CA ALA A 178 -2.79 1.45 -16.98
C ALA A 178 -4.03 2.15 -17.57
N GLU A 179 -4.73 1.51 -18.51
CA GLU A 179 -5.98 2.03 -19.09
C GLU A 179 -7.13 1.99 -18.06
N ASP A 180 -7.30 0.88 -17.35
CA ASP A 180 -8.28 0.76 -16.28
C ASP A 180 -8.00 1.73 -15.13
N ALA A 181 -6.72 1.90 -14.76
CA ALA A 181 -6.29 2.88 -13.78
C ALA A 181 -6.66 4.31 -14.19
N ALA A 182 -6.41 4.68 -15.45
CA ALA A 182 -6.81 5.99 -15.97
C ALA A 182 -8.35 6.17 -15.99
N ARG A 183 -9.11 5.11 -16.31
CA ARG A 183 -10.59 5.12 -16.22
C ARG A 183 -11.06 5.29 -14.78
N PHE A 184 -10.43 4.60 -13.84
CA PHE A 184 -10.74 4.70 -12.42
C PHE A 184 -10.54 6.13 -11.91
N LEU A 185 -9.41 6.75 -12.24
CA LEU A 185 -9.08 8.13 -11.85
C LEU A 185 -10.07 9.16 -12.40
N LYS A 186 -10.64 8.95 -13.57
CA LYS A 186 -11.71 9.81 -14.14
C LYS A 186 -13.02 9.76 -13.32
N ARG A 187 -13.24 8.71 -12.54
CA ARG A 187 -14.46 8.50 -11.75
C ARG A 187 -14.34 9.05 -10.33
N ILE A 188 -13.12 9.26 -9.86
CA ILE A 188 -12.83 9.78 -8.52
C ILE A 188 -12.13 11.15 -8.63
N GLN A 189 -12.24 11.96 -7.59
CA GLN A 189 -11.61 13.27 -7.58
C GLN A 189 -10.23 13.15 -6.92
N ALA A 190 -9.20 12.95 -7.72
CA ALA A 190 -7.80 12.91 -7.27
C ALA A 190 -7.05 14.16 -7.76
N ARG A 191 -6.27 14.78 -6.88
CA ARG A 191 -5.38 15.89 -7.28
C ARG A 191 -4.14 15.36 -7.96
N PHE A 192 -3.56 14.26 -7.45
CA PHE A 192 -2.42 13.57 -8.03
C PHE A 192 -2.70 12.07 -8.17
N ALA A 193 -2.18 11.48 -9.24
CA ALA A 193 -2.17 10.04 -9.48
C ALA A 193 -0.74 9.51 -9.38
N VAL A 194 -0.53 8.51 -8.56
CA VAL A 194 0.78 7.87 -8.36
C VAL A 194 0.68 6.40 -8.75
N PRO A 195 1.28 6.00 -9.88
CA PRO A 195 1.31 4.60 -10.26
C PRO A 195 2.10 3.76 -9.25
N ALA A 196 1.66 2.56 -9.02
CA ALA A 196 2.29 1.56 -8.17
C ALA A 196 2.28 0.18 -8.84
N HIS A 197 2.87 -0.81 -8.21
CA HIS A 197 2.90 -2.19 -8.66
C HIS A 197 3.50 -2.35 -10.07
N PHE A 198 4.63 -1.71 -10.31
CA PHE A 198 5.38 -1.75 -11.58
C PHE A 198 6.89 -1.82 -11.35
N GLY A 199 7.63 -2.32 -12.34
CA GLY A 199 9.09 -2.30 -12.38
C GLY A 199 9.80 -3.22 -11.37
N MET A 200 9.07 -3.92 -10.50
CA MET A 200 9.64 -4.88 -9.56
C MET A 200 9.81 -6.26 -10.19
N PHE A 201 8.81 -6.73 -10.92
CA PHE A 201 8.77 -8.05 -11.56
C PHE A 201 8.59 -7.95 -13.09
N ASP A 202 8.53 -6.75 -13.64
CA ASP A 202 8.28 -6.46 -15.05
C ASP A 202 9.16 -5.30 -15.54
N ASP A 203 9.01 -4.90 -16.80
CA ASP A 203 9.77 -3.82 -17.44
C ASP A 203 9.00 -2.48 -17.45
N MET A 204 7.88 -2.39 -16.75
CA MET A 204 7.08 -1.17 -16.69
C MET A 204 7.82 -0.06 -15.93
N THR A 205 7.55 1.16 -16.33
CA THR A 205 8.26 2.35 -15.83
C THR A 205 7.37 3.36 -15.11
N GLY A 206 6.05 3.09 -15.06
CA GLY A 206 5.04 4.01 -14.55
C GLY A 206 4.54 5.03 -15.59
N LYS A 207 5.27 5.22 -16.71
CA LYS A 207 4.89 6.13 -17.81
C LYS A 207 3.70 5.63 -18.62
N GLU A 208 3.31 4.40 -18.41
CA GLU A 208 2.16 3.75 -19.05
C GLU A 208 0.83 4.35 -18.55
N LEU A 209 0.81 4.95 -17.34
CA LEU A 209 -0.36 5.66 -16.83
C LEU A 209 -0.52 7.02 -17.52
N LEU A 210 -1.50 7.11 -18.40
CA LEU A 210 -1.78 8.32 -19.17
C LEU A 210 -3.01 9.03 -18.59
N CYS A 211 -2.79 9.96 -17.67
CA CYS A 211 -3.83 10.86 -17.14
C CYS A 211 -3.19 12.17 -16.65
N ASP A 212 -4.03 13.12 -16.26
CA ASP A 212 -3.54 14.39 -15.73
C ASP A 212 -2.90 14.20 -14.34
N ASN A 213 -1.91 15.06 -14.03
CA ASN A 213 -1.26 15.15 -12.73
C ASN A 213 -0.65 13.82 -12.23
N VAL A 214 -0.07 13.03 -13.14
CA VAL A 214 0.68 11.83 -12.77
C VAL A 214 2.01 12.23 -12.13
N VAL A 215 2.31 11.64 -10.98
CA VAL A 215 3.62 11.69 -10.34
C VAL A 215 4.19 10.29 -10.35
N ILE A 216 5.17 10.04 -11.22
CA ILE A 216 5.82 8.73 -11.32
C ILE A 216 6.84 8.63 -10.18
N PRO A 217 6.67 7.68 -9.24
CA PRO A 217 7.59 7.56 -8.13
C PRO A 217 8.88 6.85 -8.55
N GLU A 218 9.99 7.30 -7.99
CA GLU A 218 11.26 6.58 -8.05
C GLU A 218 11.44 5.77 -6.76
N ILE A 219 11.95 4.54 -6.89
CA ILE A 219 12.16 3.67 -5.71
C ILE A 219 13.13 4.33 -4.73
N TYR A 220 12.80 4.28 -3.44
CA TYR A 220 13.54 4.88 -2.32
C TYR A 220 13.69 6.41 -2.38
N LYS A 221 12.83 7.07 -3.17
CA LYS A 221 12.80 8.54 -3.24
C LYS A 221 11.50 9.09 -2.69
N GLU A 222 11.60 10.31 -2.17
CA GLU A 222 10.43 11.09 -1.74
C GLU A 222 9.56 11.47 -2.94
N ILE A 223 8.25 11.29 -2.78
CA ILE A 223 7.23 11.67 -3.75
C ILE A 223 6.78 13.10 -3.43
N GLU A 224 6.99 14.03 -4.34
CA GLU A 224 6.54 15.41 -4.17
C GLU A 224 5.06 15.56 -4.54
N ILE A 225 4.19 15.67 -3.52
CA ILE A 225 2.77 16.02 -3.66
C ILE A 225 2.57 17.44 -3.15
N LYS A 226 2.55 18.41 -4.08
CA LYS A 226 2.44 19.86 -3.79
C LYS A 226 1.00 20.33 -3.71
#